data_f7392f7517694aed5624d9a7a5099761
#
_entry.id   f7392f7517694aed5624d9a7a5099761
#
_cell.length_a   1.000
_cell.length_b   1.000
_cell.length_c   1.000
_cell.angle_alpha   90.00
_cell.angle_beta   90.00
_cell.angle_gamma   90.00
#
_symmetry.space_group_name_H-M   'P 1'
#
loop_
_entity.id
_entity.type
_entity.pdbx_description
1 polymer ?
#
loop_
_entity_poly.entity_id
_entity_poly.type
_entity_poly.pdbx_seq_one_letter_code
_entity_poly.pdbx_strand_id
1 'polypeptide(L)'
;MITELIGDGWKKDANELEKLGNYVNDDAVLDRLLAVKAGKKADLKNYLNMKQGFDIDENSIYDIQVKRLHEYKRQQMNALYVIHKYFEIKEGKKPATPITVFFGAKAAPAYIIAKDIIHLILCLQQIINNDPEVSPYLKVFMVENYNVTMAEKMIPACDISEQISLASCLLYTSPSPRDA
;
A
#
# COMPACT_ATOMS: atom_id res chain seq x y z
N MET A 1 -20.69 9.79 1.84
CA MET A 1 -19.89 10.85 2.47
C MET A 1 -19.60 12.02 1.52
N ILE A 2 -18.78 11.86 0.46
CA ILE A 2 -18.45 13.00 -0.45
C ILE A 2 -19.70 13.69 -0.99
N THR A 3 -20.64 12.95 -1.57
CA THR A 3 -21.91 13.46 -2.10
C THR A 3 -22.77 14.19 -1.07
N GLU A 4 -22.75 13.77 0.18
CA GLU A 4 -23.45 14.46 1.28
C GLU A 4 -22.83 15.81 1.60
N LEU A 5 -21.51 15.94 1.46
CA LEU A 5 -20.76 17.15 1.79
C LEU A 5 -20.81 18.20 0.66
N ILE A 6 -20.61 17.76 -0.60
CA ILE A 6 -20.40 18.66 -1.72
C ILE A 6 -21.38 18.48 -2.89
N GLY A 7 -22.39 17.60 -2.74
CA GLY A 7 -23.34 17.30 -3.81
C GLY A 7 -22.79 16.30 -4.84
N ASP A 8 -23.55 16.05 -5.90
CA ASP A 8 -23.23 15.03 -6.92
C ASP A 8 -22.36 15.50 -8.09
N GLY A 9 -22.04 16.80 -8.15
CA GLY A 9 -21.33 17.43 -9.27
C GLY A 9 -19.97 16.79 -9.54
N TRP A 10 -19.25 16.37 -8.49
CA TRP A 10 -17.94 15.73 -8.57
C TRP A 10 -17.91 14.45 -9.42
N LYS A 11 -19.04 13.78 -9.61
CA LYS A 11 -19.15 12.59 -10.48
C LYS A 11 -19.01 12.91 -11.97
N LYS A 12 -19.24 14.17 -12.34
CA LYS A 12 -19.16 14.67 -13.73
C LYS A 12 -17.94 15.55 -13.93
N ASP A 13 -17.58 16.32 -12.91
CA ASP A 13 -16.46 17.24 -12.91
C ASP A 13 -15.63 17.02 -11.63
N ALA A 14 -14.43 16.47 -11.79
CA ALA A 14 -13.52 16.21 -10.68
C ALA A 14 -13.06 17.47 -9.94
N ASN A 15 -13.08 18.64 -10.59
CA ASN A 15 -12.72 19.91 -9.95
C ASN A 15 -13.67 20.26 -8.77
N GLU A 16 -14.89 19.73 -8.79
CA GLU A 16 -15.82 19.88 -7.66
C GLU A 16 -15.27 19.32 -6.34
N LEU A 17 -14.31 18.39 -6.39
CA LEU A 17 -13.66 17.83 -5.20
C LEU A 17 -12.87 18.89 -4.42
N GLU A 18 -12.47 20.01 -5.03
CA GLU A 18 -11.83 21.12 -4.32
C GLU A 18 -12.68 21.68 -3.19
N LYS A 19 -14.01 21.55 -3.29
CA LYS A 19 -14.96 21.96 -2.24
C LYS A 19 -14.76 21.20 -0.93
N LEU A 20 -14.13 20.03 -0.96
CA LEU A 20 -13.75 19.30 0.26
C LEU A 20 -12.72 20.07 1.10
N GLY A 21 -11.97 20.99 0.49
CA GLY A 21 -11.08 21.89 1.21
C GLY A 21 -11.77 22.75 2.29
N ASN A 22 -13.08 22.98 2.19
CA ASN A 22 -13.86 23.68 3.23
C ASN A 22 -13.97 22.90 4.54
N TYR A 23 -13.69 21.59 4.53
CA TYR A 23 -13.85 20.69 5.68
C TYR A 23 -12.52 20.22 6.28
N VAL A 24 -11.38 20.82 5.89
CA VAL A 24 -10.05 20.41 6.37
C VAL A 24 -9.83 20.58 7.87
N ASN A 25 -10.64 21.43 8.51
CA ASN A 25 -10.62 21.68 9.96
C ASN A 25 -11.93 21.22 10.66
N ASP A 26 -12.76 20.41 10.00
CA ASP A 26 -13.97 19.85 10.56
C ASP A 26 -13.68 18.45 11.12
N ASP A 27 -13.50 18.38 12.44
CA ASP A 27 -13.15 17.14 13.14
C ASP A 27 -14.18 16.03 12.89
N ALA A 28 -15.46 16.35 12.80
CA ALA A 28 -16.50 15.35 12.55
C ALA A 28 -16.39 14.74 11.14
N VAL A 29 -15.99 15.54 10.16
CA VAL A 29 -15.74 15.06 8.78
C VAL A 29 -14.46 14.27 8.72
N LEU A 30 -13.40 14.71 9.42
CA LEU A 30 -12.12 13.99 9.51
C LEU A 30 -12.29 12.63 10.19
N ASP A 31 -13.02 12.55 11.30
CA ASP A 31 -13.31 11.28 11.98
C ASP A 31 -14.10 10.31 11.09
N ARG A 32 -15.07 10.80 10.32
CA ARG A 32 -15.78 9.99 9.33
C ARG A 32 -14.86 9.47 8.23
N LEU A 33 -13.92 10.29 7.77
CA LEU A 33 -12.92 9.87 6.77
C LEU A 33 -12.01 8.76 7.32
N LEU A 34 -11.53 8.95 8.56
CA LEU A 34 -10.70 7.94 9.25
C LEU A 34 -11.48 6.63 9.45
N ALA A 35 -12.76 6.70 9.82
CA ALA A 35 -13.60 5.51 9.96
C ALA A 35 -13.79 4.75 8.64
N VAL A 36 -13.98 5.47 7.52
CA VAL A 36 -14.04 4.85 6.18
C VAL A 36 -12.71 4.16 5.84
N LYS A 37 -11.59 4.82 6.13
CA LYS A 37 -10.25 4.27 5.89
C LYS A 37 -10.00 3.01 6.74
N ALA A 38 -10.30 3.08 8.04
CA ALA A 38 -10.19 1.93 8.95
C ALA A 38 -11.04 0.74 8.47
N GLY A 39 -12.27 0.99 8.02
CA GLY A 39 -13.12 -0.06 7.43
C GLY A 39 -12.48 -0.71 6.20
N LYS A 40 -11.83 0.07 5.31
CA LYS A 40 -11.14 -0.48 4.14
C LYS A 40 -9.90 -1.31 4.51
N LYS A 41 -9.18 -0.91 5.55
CA LYS A 41 -8.04 -1.68 6.08
C LYS A 41 -8.49 -2.99 6.70
N ALA A 42 -9.57 -2.98 7.48
CA ALA A 42 -10.18 -4.18 8.04
C ALA A 42 -10.69 -5.14 6.94
N ASP A 43 -11.36 -4.62 5.90
CA ASP A 43 -11.80 -5.39 4.74
C ASP A 43 -10.62 -6.10 4.04
N LEU A 44 -9.52 -5.37 3.81
CA LEU A 44 -8.31 -5.93 3.18
C LEU A 44 -7.67 -7.00 4.07
N LYS A 45 -7.49 -6.72 5.37
CA LYS A 45 -6.96 -7.68 6.36
C LYS A 45 -7.75 -8.99 6.32
N ASN A 46 -9.08 -8.91 6.45
CA ASN A 46 -9.95 -10.08 6.48
C ASN A 46 -9.85 -10.87 5.16
N TYR A 47 -9.82 -10.18 4.04
CA TYR A 47 -9.69 -10.80 2.74
C TYR A 47 -8.36 -11.53 2.55
N LEU A 48 -7.23 -10.89 2.90
CA LEU A 48 -5.90 -11.48 2.77
C LEU A 48 -5.66 -12.60 3.79
N ASN A 49 -6.18 -12.45 5.02
CA ASN A 49 -6.14 -13.53 6.00
C ASN A 49 -6.88 -14.78 5.48
N MET A 50 -8.10 -14.60 5.00
CA MET A 50 -8.91 -15.71 4.47
C MET A 50 -8.27 -16.38 3.22
N LYS A 51 -7.65 -15.60 2.34
CA LYS A 51 -7.11 -16.10 1.05
C LYS A 51 -5.68 -16.61 1.13
N GLN A 52 -4.85 -16.00 1.97
CA GLN A 52 -3.40 -16.23 2.00
C GLN A 52 -2.85 -16.45 3.41
N GLY A 53 -3.69 -16.46 4.43
CA GLY A 53 -3.31 -16.70 5.83
C GLY A 53 -2.46 -15.58 6.43
N PHE A 54 -2.51 -14.36 5.88
CA PHE A 54 -1.70 -13.24 6.38
C PHE A 54 -2.24 -12.70 7.70
N ASP A 55 -1.35 -12.60 8.69
CA ASP A 55 -1.62 -11.94 9.97
C ASP A 55 -1.24 -10.46 9.86
N ILE A 56 -2.22 -9.60 9.61
CA ILE A 56 -2.05 -8.18 9.33
C ILE A 56 -2.62 -7.36 10.50
N ASP A 57 -1.87 -6.37 10.97
CA ASP A 57 -2.36 -5.36 11.90
C ASP A 57 -3.04 -4.23 11.12
N GLU A 58 -4.36 -4.06 11.30
CA GLU A 58 -5.15 -3.02 10.64
C GLU A 58 -4.84 -1.60 11.13
N ASN A 59 -4.17 -1.47 12.29
CA ASN A 59 -3.73 -0.18 12.83
C ASN A 59 -2.35 0.25 12.32
N SER A 60 -1.62 -0.64 11.63
CA SER A 60 -0.33 -0.31 11.03
C SER A 60 -0.48 0.60 9.82
N ILE A 61 0.55 1.35 9.47
CA ILE A 61 0.62 2.09 8.19
C ILE A 61 0.70 1.07 7.05
N TYR A 62 -0.24 1.12 6.10
CA TYR A 62 -0.22 0.28 4.91
C TYR A 62 0.55 0.97 3.79
N ASP A 63 1.79 0.52 3.58
CA ASP A 63 2.66 0.92 2.48
C ASP A 63 2.51 -0.08 1.33
N ILE A 64 1.99 0.36 0.20
CA ILE A 64 1.54 -0.53 -0.88
C ILE A 64 2.25 -0.21 -2.20
N GLN A 65 2.91 -1.21 -2.77
CA GLN A 65 3.45 -1.19 -4.12
C GLN A 65 2.82 -2.29 -4.98
N VAL A 66 1.78 -1.96 -5.71
CA VAL A 66 1.02 -2.90 -6.54
C VAL A 66 1.15 -2.57 -8.02
N LYS A 67 2.06 -3.27 -8.69
CA LYS A 67 2.40 -3.08 -10.11
C LYS A 67 2.97 -4.37 -10.70
N ARG A 68 2.77 -4.62 -12.01
CA ARG A 68 3.55 -5.66 -12.70
C ARG A 68 5.03 -5.43 -12.45
N LEU A 69 5.76 -6.49 -12.11
CA LEU A 69 7.16 -6.37 -11.77
C LEU A 69 7.98 -6.01 -13.00
N HIS A 70 8.81 -4.99 -12.85
CA HIS A 70 9.74 -4.54 -13.87
C HIS A 70 10.85 -3.67 -13.24
N GLU A 71 12.08 -3.76 -13.73
CA GLU A 71 13.24 -3.02 -13.18
C GLU A 71 12.97 -1.51 -13.10
N TYR A 72 12.38 -0.89 -14.14
CA TYR A 72 12.08 0.54 -14.13
C TYR A 72 11.00 0.96 -13.12
N LYS A 73 10.21 0.01 -12.57
CA LYS A 73 9.22 0.27 -11.50
C LYS A 73 9.84 0.27 -10.10
N ARG A 74 11.11 -0.13 -10.01
CA ARG A 74 11.96 -0.06 -8.82
C ARG A 74 11.43 -0.81 -7.59
N GLN A 75 10.72 -1.93 -7.78
CA GLN A 75 10.33 -2.77 -6.64
C GLN A 75 11.55 -3.25 -5.85
N GLN A 76 12.68 -3.48 -6.53
CA GLN A 76 13.95 -3.78 -5.86
C GLN A 76 14.40 -2.65 -4.93
N MET A 77 14.24 -1.38 -5.35
CA MET A 77 14.61 -0.24 -4.49
C MET A 77 13.72 -0.18 -3.23
N ASN A 78 12.43 -0.46 -3.37
CA ASN A 78 11.55 -0.56 -2.21
C ASN A 78 11.93 -1.75 -1.30
N ALA A 79 12.32 -2.89 -1.87
CA ALA A 79 12.85 -4.01 -1.09
C ALA A 79 14.13 -3.63 -0.31
N LEU A 80 15.03 -2.85 -0.92
CA LEU A 80 16.23 -2.31 -0.22
C LEU A 80 15.83 -1.34 0.91
N TYR A 81 14.80 -0.51 0.71
CA TYR A 81 14.27 0.34 1.77
C TYR A 81 13.73 -0.49 2.94
N VAL A 82 13.02 -1.58 2.65
CA VAL A 82 12.54 -2.51 3.68
C VAL A 82 13.71 -3.13 4.47
N ILE A 83 14.80 -3.51 3.79
CA ILE A 83 16.02 -4.01 4.45
C ILE A 83 16.62 -2.92 5.35
N HIS A 84 16.69 -1.69 4.87
CA HIS A 84 17.18 -0.57 5.68
C HIS A 84 16.32 -0.39 6.95
N LYS A 85 14.99 -0.41 6.81
CA LYS A 85 14.07 -0.34 7.97
C LYS A 85 14.24 -1.48 8.95
N TYR A 86 14.46 -2.69 8.45
CA TYR A 86 14.78 -3.85 9.30
C TYR A 86 15.99 -3.57 10.19
N PHE A 87 17.10 -3.09 9.62
CA PHE A 87 18.30 -2.78 10.38
C PHE A 87 18.11 -1.58 11.33
N GLU A 88 17.38 -0.54 10.93
CA GLU A 88 17.05 0.57 11.84
C GLU A 88 16.32 0.07 13.09
N ILE A 89 15.36 -0.85 12.94
CA ILE A 89 14.63 -1.42 14.07
C ILE A 89 15.57 -2.28 14.94
N LYS A 90 16.44 -3.07 14.33
CA LYS A 90 17.46 -3.86 15.05
C LYS A 90 18.44 -2.96 15.83
N GLU A 91 18.73 -1.77 15.35
CA GLU A 91 19.52 -0.74 16.04
C GLU A 91 18.73 0.03 17.12
N GLY A 92 17.45 -0.31 17.33
CA GLY A 92 16.58 0.31 18.33
C GLY A 92 15.77 1.51 17.85
N LYS A 93 15.85 1.89 16.57
CA LYS A 93 15.06 2.98 15.95
C LYS A 93 13.67 2.48 15.56
N LYS A 94 12.81 2.27 16.55
CA LYS A 94 11.47 1.73 16.35
C LYS A 94 10.50 2.80 15.88
N PRO A 95 9.68 2.54 14.84
CA PRO A 95 8.64 3.48 14.42
C PRO A 95 7.55 3.59 15.49
N ALA A 96 6.96 4.78 15.64
CA ALA A 96 5.87 5.03 16.58
C ALA A 96 4.58 4.27 16.20
N THR A 97 4.35 4.09 14.89
CA THR A 97 3.24 3.29 14.35
C THR A 97 3.84 2.15 13.53
N PRO A 98 3.42 0.90 13.74
CA PRO A 98 3.87 -0.23 12.93
C PRO A 98 3.63 -0.01 11.43
N ILE A 99 4.47 -0.59 10.60
CA ILE A 99 4.40 -0.48 9.14
C ILE A 99 4.16 -1.87 8.56
N THR A 100 3.19 -1.98 7.68
CA THR A 100 2.94 -3.20 6.89
C THR A 100 3.15 -2.88 5.42
N VAL A 101 4.19 -3.47 4.84
CA VAL A 101 4.56 -3.29 3.43
C VAL A 101 3.93 -4.38 2.59
N PHE A 102 3.17 -3.99 1.57
CA PHE A 102 2.55 -4.92 0.63
C PHE A 102 3.16 -4.77 -0.75
N PHE A 103 3.70 -5.87 -1.26
CA PHE A 103 4.07 -5.99 -2.66
C PHE A 103 3.01 -6.82 -3.40
N GLY A 104 2.46 -6.28 -4.48
CA GLY A 104 1.58 -7.01 -5.38
C GLY A 104 2.12 -6.97 -6.80
N ALA A 105 2.65 -8.10 -7.28
CA ALA A 105 3.30 -8.13 -8.58
C ALA A 105 3.11 -9.48 -9.29
N LYS A 106 3.30 -9.47 -10.61
CA LYS A 106 3.44 -10.66 -11.45
C LYS A 106 4.64 -10.44 -12.39
N ALA A 107 5.41 -11.49 -12.60
CA ALA A 107 6.50 -11.52 -13.56
C ALA A 107 6.15 -12.40 -14.76
N ALA A 108 6.61 -12.02 -15.94
CA ALA A 108 6.56 -12.91 -17.10
C ALA A 108 7.46 -14.15 -16.86
N PRO A 109 7.06 -15.36 -17.31
CA PRO A 109 7.82 -16.60 -17.04
C PRO A 109 9.28 -16.54 -17.48
N ALA A 110 9.59 -15.86 -18.58
CA ALA A 110 10.94 -15.71 -19.11
C ALA A 110 11.76 -14.59 -18.47
N TYR A 111 11.15 -13.75 -17.62
CA TYR A 111 11.83 -12.59 -17.04
C TYR A 111 12.52 -12.97 -15.72
N ILE A 112 13.76 -13.46 -15.82
CA ILE A 112 14.53 -14.03 -14.71
C ILE A 112 14.72 -13.02 -13.58
N ILE A 113 15.23 -11.81 -13.87
CA ILE A 113 15.47 -10.75 -12.86
C ILE A 113 14.18 -10.40 -12.10
N ALA A 114 13.04 -10.37 -12.77
CA ALA A 114 11.77 -10.11 -12.11
C ALA A 114 11.41 -11.21 -11.11
N LYS A 115 11.71 -12.47 -11.43
CA LYS A 115 11.50 -13.61 -10.52
C LYS A 115 12.46 -13.55 -9.33
N ASP A 116 13.71 -13.13 -9.55
CA ASP A 116 14.69 -12.95 -8.48
C ASP A 116 14.28 -11.86 -7.51
N ILE A 117 13.71 -10.75 -8.01
CA ILE A 117 13.15 -9.69 -7.15
C ILE A 117 11.95 -10.21 -6.34
N ILE A 118 11.06 -11.01 -6.93
CA ILE A 118 9.96 -11.65 -6.18
C ILE A 118 10.52 -12.57 -5.11
N HIS A 119 11.53 -13.36 -5.43
CA HIS A 119 12.20 -14.25 -4.47
C HIS A 119 12.82 -13.45 -3.32
N LEU A 120 13.52 -12.35 -3.61
CA LEU A 120 14.04 -11.44 -2.58
C LEU A 120 12.92 -10.97 -1.63
N ILE A 121 11.79 -10.53 -2.17
CA ILE A 121 10.65 -10.05 -1.37
C ILE A 121 10.07 -11.19 -0.50
N LEU A 122 9.97 -12.40 -1.03
CA LEU A 122 9.52 -13.56 -0.27
C LEU A 122 10.49 -13.94 0.86
N CYS A 123 11.80 -13.85 0.62
CA CYS A 123 12.81 -14.02 1.67
C CYS A 123 12.68 -12.96 2.75
N LEU A 124 12.46 -11.69 2.38
CA LEU A 124 12.23 -10.61 3.34
C LEU A 124 10.96 -10.84 4.15
N GLN A 125 9.88 -11.27 3.52
CA GLN A 125 8.65 -11.65 4.22
C GLN A 125 8.92 -12.71 5.27
N GLN A 126 9.66 -13.78 4.92
CA GLN A 126 9.97 -14.85 5.84
C GLN A 126 10.87 -14.39 7.00
N ILE A 127 11.93 -13.64 6.72
CA ILE A 127 12.88 -13.17 7.73
C ILE A 127 12.21 -12.19 8.68
N ILE A 128 11.58 -11.15 8.15
CA ILE A 128 11.03 -10.03 8.93
C ILE A 128 9.84 -10.47 9.78
N ASN A 129 8.90 -11.23 9.17
CA ASN A 129 7.68 -11.60 9.89
C ASN A 129 7.91 -12.64 10.99
N ASN A 130 9.04 -13.37 10.94
CA ASN A 130 9.43 -14.33 11.97
C ASN A 130 10.48 -13.79 12.98
N ASP A 131 10.97 -12.58 12.80
CA ASP A 131 11.88 -11.94 13.77
C ASP A 131 11.07 -11.26 14.89
N PRO A 132 11.09 -11.78 16.14
CA PRO A 132 10.29 -11.25 17.24
C PRO A 132 10.69 -9.83 17.68
N GLU A 133 11.89 -9.37 17.33
CA GLU A 133 12.32 -8.00 17.62
C GLU A 133 11.79 -6.99 16.59
N VAL A 134 11.50 -7.43 15.38
CA VAL A 134 11.14 -6.58 14.24
C VAL A 134 9.66 -6.69 13.87
N SER A 135 9.09 -7.90 13.88
CA SER A 135 7.72 -8.15 13.41
C SER A 135 6.61 -7.35 14.13
N PRO A 136 6.79 -6.89 15.39
CA PRO A 136 5.82 -5.97 16.01
C PRO A 136 5.80 -4.57 15.36
N TYR A 137 6.85 -4.18 14.63
CA TYR A 137 7.02 -2.83 14.08
C TYR A 137 7.03 -2.80 12.55
N LEU A 138 7.42 -3.91 11.91
CA LEU A 138 7.50 -4.03 10.45
C LEU A 138 7.05 -5.42 10.04
N LYS A 139 6.09 -5.49 9.12
CA LYS A 139 5.70 -6.72 8.43
C LYS A 139 5.76 -6.51 6.92
N VAL A 140 6.05 -7.59 6.20
CA VAL A 140 6.14 -7.59 4.74
C VAL A 140 5.28 -8.70 4.18
N PHE A 141 4.49 -8.39 3.16
CA PHE A 141 3.66 -9.39 2.47
C PHE A 141 3.77 -9.27 0.96
N MET A 142 4.10 -10.38 0.32
CA MET A 142 3.99 -10.53 -1.13
C MET A 142 2.60 -11.10 -1.46
N VAL A 143 1.72 -10.25 -2.00
CA VAL A 143 0.35 -10.64 -2.34
C VAL A 143 0.35 -11.47 -3.61
N GLU A 144 -0.11 -12.71 -3.51
CA GLU A 144 -0.19 -13.63 -4.63
C GLU A 144 -1.28 -13.22 -5.62
N ASN A 145 -1.04 -13.56 -6.87
CA ASN A 145 -2.01 -13.43 -7.95
C ASN A 145 -2.67 -12.05 -8.07
N TYR A 146 -1.89 -10.98 -7.87
CA TYR A 146 -2.37 -9.61 -8.00
C TYR A 146 -3.15 -9.41 -9.32
N ASN A 147 -4.37 -8.91 -9.21
CA ASN A 147 -5.32 -8.68 -10.31
C ASN A 147 -6.24 -7.49 -9.98
N VAL A 148 -7.17 -7.16 -10.86
CA VAL A 148 -8.09 -6.03 -10.70
C VAL A 148 -8.90 -6.13 -9.40
N THR A 149 -9.47 -7.30 -9.09
CA THR A 149 -10.24 -7.50 -7.84
C THR A 149 -9.39 -7.25 -6.58
N MET A 150 -8.11 -7.64 -6.62
CA MET A 150 -7.17 -7.35 -5.54
C MET A 150 -6.87 -5.85 -5.48
N ALA A 151 -6.69 -5.19 -6.63
CA ALA A 151 -6.46 -3.75 -6.69
C ALA A 151 -7.61 -2.95 -6.07
N GLU A 152 -8.85 -3.31 -6.35
CA GLU A 152 -10.06 -2.70 -5.79
C GLU A 152 -10.13 -2.76 -4.26
N LYS A 153 -9.43 -3.71 -3.64
CA LYS A 153 -9.32 -3.85 -2.18
C LYS A 153 -8.08 -3.15 -1.61
N MET A 154 -6.96 -3.27 -2.30
CA MET A 154 -5.67 -2.75 -1.80
C MET A 154 -5.58 -1.23 -1.93
N ILE A 155 -6.01 -0.65 -3.06
CA ILE A 155 -5.89 0.78 -3.31
C ILE A 155 -6.66 1.62 -2.28
N PRO A 156 -7.94 1.33 -1.95
CA PRO A 156 -8.66 2.10 -0.93
C PRO A 156 -8.11 1.95 0.49
N ALA A 157 -7.45 0.82 0.79
CA ALA A 157 -6.88 0.55 2.11
C ALA A 157 -5.49 1.17 2.32
N CYS A 158 -4.83 1.60 1.25
CA CYS A 158 -3.45 2.06 1.27
C CYS A 158 -3.32 3.42 1.97
N ASP A 159 -2.32 3.56 2.84
CA ASP A 159 -1.93 4.84 3.44
C ASP A 159 -0.82 5.48 2.62
N ILE A 160 0.16 4.69 2.17
CA ILE A 160 1.26 5.11 1.30
C ILE A 160 1.21 4.29 0.02
N SER A 161 1.12 4.97 -1.13
CA SER A 161 1.18 4.34 -2.45
C SER A 161 2.52 4.61 -3.10
N GLU A 162 3.33 3.56 -3.27
CA GLU A 162 4.67 3.66 -3.83
C GLU A 162 4.67 3.92 -5.33
N GLN A 163 5.01 5.17 -5.72
CA GLN A 163 5.07 5.65 -7.09
C GLN A 163 6.49 6.07 -7.46
N ILE A 164 7.45 5.15 -7.35
CA ILE A 164 8.89 5.38 -7.51
C ILE A 164 9.46 4.96 -8.87
N SER A 165 8.64 4.76 -9.88
CA SER A 165 9.09 4.38 -11.23
C SER A 165 10.05 5.40 -11.84
N LEU A 166 10.97 4.94 -12.70
CA LEU A 166 11.80 5.81 -13.51
C LEU A 166 10.91 6.65 -14.43
N ALA A 167 11.29 7.91 -14.55
CA ALA A 167 10.74 9.00 -15.36
C ALA A 167 9.52 8.73 -16.26
N SER A 168 8.56 9.61 -16.20
CA SER A 168 7.46 9.86 -17.13
C SER A 168 6.58 8.68 -17.55
N CYS A 169 7.05 7.45 -17.50
CA CYS A 169 6.39 6.31 -18.14
C CYS A 169 5.10 5.84 -17.45
N LEU A 170 4.85 6.20 -16.20
CA LEU A 170 3.76 5.59 -15.42
C LEU A 170 2.93 6.55 -14.57
N LEU A 171 3.31 7.81 -14.46
CA LEU A 171 2.47 8.81 -13.77
C LEU A 171 1.13 9.00 -14.51
N TYR A 172 1.13 8.78 -15.83
CA TYR A 172 -0.07 8.91 -16.66
C TYR A 172 -0.91 7.64 -16.81
N THR A 173 -0.44 6.49 -16.34
CA THR A 173 -1.12 5.20 -16.53
C THR A 173 -1.54 4.49 -15.25
N SER A 174 -1.10 4.99 -14.10
CA SER A 174 -1.57 4.50 -12.78
C SER A 174 -2.56 5.52 -12.23
N PRO A 175 -3.79 5.10 -11.89
CA PRO A 175 -4.68 5.97 -11.14
C PRO A 175 -3.95 6.39 -9.85
N SER A 176 -3.64 7.66 -9.77
CA SER A 176 -3.00 8.29 -8.63
C SER A 176 -3.92 9.40 -8.15
N PRO A 177 -4.01 9.67 -6.84
CA PRO A 177 -4.68 10.87 -6.36
C PRO A 177 -4.14 12.18 -6.94
N ARG A 178 -2.95 12.12 -7.60
CA ARG A 178 -2.37 13.26 -8.33
C ARG A 178 -2.93 13.42 -9.73
N ASP A 179 -3.62 12.41 -10.26
CA ASP A 179 -4.21 12.42 -11.60
C ASP A 179 -5.72 12.69 -11.54
N ALA A 180 -6.23 12.88 -10.33
CA ALA A 180 -7.63 13.20 -10.08
C ALA A 180 -7.86 14.69 -9.90
#